data_279d47b9b66fed9e2b9b41d7c6c58f15
#
_entry.id   279d47b9b66fed9e2b9b41d7c6c58f15
#
_cell.length_a   1.000
_cell.length_b   1.000
_cell.length_c   1.000
_cell.angle_alpha   90.00
_cell.angle_beta   90.00
_cell.angle_gamma   90.00
#
_symmetry.space_group_name_H-M   'P 1'
#
loop_
_entity.id
_entity.type
_entity.pdbx_description
1 polymer ?
#
loop_
_entity_poly.entity_id
_entity_poly.type
_entity_poly.pdbx_seq_one_letter_code
_entity_poly.pdbx_strand_id
1 'polypeptide(L)'
;MRVVVISGYFNPIHTGHLDYIKAASKLGDRLVVIVNNDEQVKLKGSVPFMDVYERIRIVNAIKGVDRVVLSIDKNKSVVKTIESIYNEYSVNYDFDSMVFANGGDVKSHGCNEEHFCYLKRIETVYNVGGEKTQSSSNLLKRKNSG
;
A
#
# COMPACT_ATOMS: atom_id res chain seq x y z
N MET A 1 -12.04 11.66 11.90
CA MET A 1 -10.76 11.44 11.22
C MET A 1 -10.94 10.43 10.11
N ARG A 2 -10.49 10.78 8.92
CA ARG A 2 -10.52 9.87 7.76
C ARG A 2 -9.15 9.21 7.64
N VAL A 3 -9.13 7.89 7.64
CA VAL A 3 -7.90 7.09 7.55
C VAL A 3 -7.72 6.58 6.13
N VAL A 4 -6.57 6.83 5.55
CA VAL A 4 -6.18 6.30 4.23
C VAL A 4 -5.23 5.13 4.46
N VAL A 5 -5.52 4.01 3.82
CA VAL A 5 -4.68 2.81 3.88
C VAL A 5 -4.18 2.50 2.47
N ILE A 6 -2.89 2.29 2.34
CA ILE A 6 -2.28 1.80 1.11
C ILE A 6 -1.43 0.58 1.45
N SER A 7 -1.12 -0.22 0.44
CA SER A 7 -0.23 -1.36 0.62
C SER A 7 0.76 -1.45 -0.53
N GLY A 8 1.89 -2.08 -0.29
CA GLY A 8 2.90 -2.28 -1.31
C GLY A 8 4.01 -3.19 -0.85
N TYR A 9 4.76 -3.68 -1.82
CA TYR A 9 5.94 -4.51 -1.56
C TYR A 9 7.16 -3.65 -1.28
N PHE A 10 7.31 -2.51 -1.99
CA PHE A 10 8.45 -1.59 -1.85
C PHE A 10 9.79 -2.34 -1.95
N ASN A 11 9.91 -3.19 -2.96
CA ASN A 11 11.01 -4.14 -3.10
C ASN A 11 11.67 -4.06 -4.50
N PRO A 12 12.51 -3.08 -4.79
CA PRO A 12 12.83 -1.92 -3.97
C PRO A 12 11.81 -0.77 -4.12
N ILE A 13 11.93 0.22 -3.26
CA ILE A 13 11.18 1.46 -3.38
C ILE A 13 11.74 2.29 -4.56
N HIS A 14 10.87 3.01 -5.23
CA HIS A 14 11.26 3.92 -6.32
C HIS A 14 10.36 5.15 -6.35
N THR A 15 10.64 6.08 -7.27
CA THR A 15 9.94 7.37 -7.32
C THR A 15 8.44 7.23 -7.56
N GLY A 16 8.00 6.19 -8.27
CA GLY A 16 6.58 5.92 -8.43
C GLY A 16 5.87 5.64 -7.11
N HIS A 17 6.55 5.00 -6.17
CA HIS A 17 6.03 4.81 -4.82
C HIS A 17 5.92 6.13 -4.07
N LEU A 18 6.87 7.05 -4.26
CA LEU A 18 6.83 8.37 -3.64
C LEU A 18 5.61 9.17 -4.14
N ASP A 19 5.34 9.13 -5.44
CA ASP A 19 4.18 9.79 -6.04
C ASP A 19 2.88 9.21 -5.50
N TYR A 20 2.80 7.90 -5.38
CA TYR A 20 1.66 7.20 -4.83
C TYR A 20 1.41 7.60 -3.36
N ILE A 21 2.44 7.56 -2.53
CA ILE A 21 2.35 7.94 -1.12
C ILE A 21 1.91 9.40 -0.98
N LYS A 22 2.50 10.29 -1.76
CA LYS A 22 2.16 11.72 -1.73
C LYS A 22 0.69 11.94 -2.09
N ALA A 23 0.20 11.31 -3.15
CA ALA A 23 -1.18 11.43 -3.58
C ALA A 23 -2.14 10.83 -2.55
N ALA A 24 -1.82 9.66 -2.01
CA ALA A 24 -2.63 9.00 -0.99
C ALA A 24 -2.74 9.85 0.28
N SER A 25 -1.65 10.51 0.68
CA SER A 25 -1.65 11.34 1.89
C SER A 25 -2.65 12.50 1.84
N LYS A 26 -3.08 12.88 0.64
CA LYS A 26 -4.04 13.97 0.45
C LYS A 26 -5.50 13.52 0.50
N LEU A 27 -5.75 12.23 0.61
CA LEU A 27 -7.10 11.66 0.59
C LEU A 27 -7.76 11.64 1.96
N GLY A 28 -7.02 11.89 3.03
CA GLY A 28 -7.57 11.89 4.37
C GLY A 28 -6.62 12.51 5.39
N ASP A 29 -6.92 12.28 6.65
CA ASP A 29 -6.22 12.91 7.78
C ASP A 29 -4.99 12.10 8.22
N ARG A 30 -5.02 10.79 8.02
CA ARG A 30 -3.95 9.87 8.41
C ARG A 30 -3.64 8.93 7.28
N LEU A 31 -2.37 8.72 7.00
CA LEU A 31 -1.93 7.73 6.02
C LEU A 31 -1.22 6.57 6.72
N VAL A 32 -1.80 5.39 6.57
CA VAL A 32 -1.24 4.13 7.08
C VAL A 32 -0.76 3.31 5.89
N VAL A 33 0.50 2.93 5.89
CA VAL A 33 1.09 2.14 4.81
C VAL A 33 1.32 0.71 5.30
N ILE A 34 0.73 -0.25 4.61
CA ILE A 34 0.96 -1.67 4.85
C ILE A 34 2.13 -2.11 3.97
N VAL A 35 3.16 -2.66 4.58
CA VAL A 35 4.29 -3.26 3.85
C VAL A 35 4.09 -4.76 3.81
N ASN A 36 4.05 -5.32 2.60
CA ASN A 36 3.92 -6.76 2.41
C ASN A 36 5.12 -7.48 3.01
N ASN A 37 4.86 -8.59 3.70
CA ASN A 37 5.91 -9.35 4.36
C ASN A 37 6.75 -10.17 3.37
N ASP A 38 7.85 -10.75 3.85
CA ASP A 38 8.77 -11.49 2.98
C ASP A 38 8.14 -12.76 2.38
N GLU A 39 7.23 -13.40 3.10
CA GLU A 39 6.46 -14.52 2.56
C GLU A 39 5.61 -14.10 1.36
N GLN A 40 4.97 -12.94 1.44
CA GLN A 40 4.18 -12.40 0.34
C GLN A 40 5.03 -12.03 -0.86
N VAL A 41 6.24 -11.52 -0.63
CA VAL A 41 7.21 -11.26 -1.71
C VAL A 41 7.52 -12.56 -2.46
N LYS A 42 7.73 -13.64 -1.74
CA LYS A 42 8.00 -14.97 -2.34
C LYS A 42 6.78 -15.49 -3.11
N LEU A 43 5.59 -15.31 -2.58
CA LEU A 43 4.35 -15.68 -3.27
C LEU A 43 4.16 -14.95 -4.60
N LYS A 44 4.64 -13.72 -4.67
CA LYS A 44 4.63 -12.92 -5.90
C LYS A 44 5.64 -13.42 -6.93
N GLY A 45 6.54 -14.31 -6.54
CA GLY A 45 7.60 -14.82 -7.41
C GLY A 45 8.87 -13.98 -7.38
N SER A 46 9.01 -13.11 -6.40
CA SER A 46 10.18 -12.26 -6.23
C SER A 46 11.02 -12.71 -5.04
N VAL A 47 12.20 -12.12 -4.94
CA VAL A 47 13.11 -12.31 -3.81
C VAL A 47 13.23 -10.97 -3.08
N PRO A 48 13.15 -10.93 -1.74
CA PRO A 48 13.35 -9.68 -1.02
C PRO A 48 14.76 -9.14 -1.25
N PHE A 49 14.86 -7.94 -1.83
CA PHE A 49 16.14 -7.21 -1.94
C PHE A 49 16.60 -6.72 -0.57
N MET A 50 15.63 -6.36 0.26
CA MET A 50 15.82 -5.97 1.64
C MET A 50 14.77 -6.70 2.46
N ASP A 51 15.11 -7.10 3.68
CA ASP A 51 14.13 -7.71 4.54
C ASP A 51 13.01 -6.72 4.88
N VAL A 52 11.90 -7.24 5.39
CA VAL A 52 10.73 -6.40 5.63
C VAL A 52 10.99 -5.29 6.63
N TYR A 53 11.88 -5.48 7.61
CA TYR A 53 12.16 -4.45 8.62
C TYR A 53 12.94 -3.29 8.03
N GLU A 54 13.85 -3.54 7.08
CA GLU A 54 14.51 -2.47 6.34
C GLU A 54 13.53 -1.70 5.47
N ARG A 55 12.65 -2.41 4.78
CA ARG A 55 11.61 -1.78 3.94
C ARG A 55 10.68 -0.91 4.77
N ILE A 56 10.26 -1.39 5.93
CA ILE A 56 9.43 -0.62 6.87
C ILE A 56 10.16 0.65 7.31
N ARG A 57 11.43 0.54 7.66
CA ARG A 57 12.22 1.68 8.11
C ARG A 57 12.31 2.77 7.04
N ILE A 58 12.53 2.38 5.79
CA ILE A 58 12.59 3.33 4.68
C ILE A 58 11.24 4.00 4.45
N VAL A 59 10.17 3.22 4.39
CA VAL A 59 8.82 3.75 4.17
C VAL A 59 8.42 4.70 5.31
N ASN A 60 8.74 4.34 6.54
CA ASN A 60 8.41 5.15 7.70
C ASN A 60 9.10 6.53 7.70
N ALA A 61 10.20 6.67 6.99
CA ALA A 61 10.93 7.93 6.87
C ALA A 61 10.39 8.84 5.76
N ILE A 62 9.43 8.37 4.98
CA ILE A 62 8.90 9.14 3.85
C ILE A 62 7.89 10.16 4.34
N LYS A 63 8.04 11.39 3.85
CA LYS A 63 7.12 12.48 4.18
C LYS A 63 5.68 12.14 3.75
N GLY A 64 4.75 12.34 4.65
CA GLY A 64 3.33 12.06 4.41
C GLY A 64 2.87 10.74 5.01
N VAL A 65 3.78 9.87 5.40
CA VAL A 65 3.47 8.60 6.07
C VAL A 65 3.31 8.84 7.56
N ASP A 66 2.13 8.54 8.10
CA ASP A 66 1.87 8.67 9.54
C ASP A 66 2.20 7.39 10.30
N ARG A 67 2.00 6.24 9.66
CA ARG A 67 2.23 4.94 10.30
C ARG A 67 2.53 3.88 9.27
N VAL A 68 3.41 2.96 9.61
CA VAL A 68 3.71 1.79 8.78
C VAL A 68 3.33 0.52 9.55
N VAL A 69 2.66 -0.40 8.88
CA VAL A 69 2.20 -1.65 9.46
C VAL A 69 2.76 -2.81 8.64
N LEU A 70 3.34 -3.79 9.32
CA LEU A 70 3.74 -5.04 8.70
C LEU A 70 2.51 -5.87 8.38
N SER A 71 2.38 -6.35 7.14
CA SER A 71 1.30 -7.25 6.76
C SER A 71 1.34 -8.53 7.59
N ILE A 72 0.18 -8.93 8.11
CA ILE A 72 0.00 -10.18 8.85
C ILE A 72 -0.61 -11.28 7.98
N ASP A 73 -0.93 -10.97 6.73
CA ASP A 73 -1.55 -11.91 5.80
C ASP A 73 -0.53 -12.93 5.29
N LYS A 74 -1.05 -14.11 4.90
CA LYS A 74 -0.24 -15.21 4.37
C LYS A 74 -0.51 -15.48 2.90
N ASN A 75 -1.46 -14.77 2.30
CA ASN A 75 -1.76 -14.84 0.87
C ASN A 75 -1.36 -13.52 0.19
N LYS A 76 -1.74 -13.34 -1.07
CA LYS A 76 -1.38 -12.15 -1.83
C LYS A 76 -2.21 -10.91 -1.47
N SER A 77 -3.22 -11.04 -0.62
CA SER A 77 -4.04 -9.92 -0.19
C SER A 77 -3.53 -9.33 1.12
N VAL A 78 -4.11 -8.21 1.53
CA VAL A 78 -3.85 -7.60 2.85
C VAL A 78 -5.14 -7.42 3.64
N VAL A 79 -6.13 -8.26 3.39
CA VAL A 79 -7.46 -8.19 4.01
C VAL A 79 -7.39 -8.26 5.53
N LYS A 80 -6.64 -9.22 6.08
CA LYS A 80 -6.52 -9.35 7.54
C LYS A 80 -5.84 -8.15 8.17
N THR A 81 -4.85 -7.61 7.49
CA THR A 81 -4.14 -6.42 7.96
C THR A 81 -5.06 -5.20 7.94
N ILE A 82 -5.84 -5.01 6.87
CA ILE A 82 -6.83 -3.93 6.80
C ILE A 82 -7.86 -4.07 7.92
N GLU A 83 -8.35 -5.28 8.17
CA GLU A 83 -9.31 -5.53 9.24
C GLU A 83 -8.74 -5.15 10.61
N SER A 84 -7.50 -5.52 10.87
CA SER A 84 -6.82 -5.16 12.11
C SER A 84 -6.71 -3.65 12.28
N ILE A 85 -6.34 -2.94 11.22
CA ILE A 85 -6.24 -1.47 11.24
C ILE A 85 -7.62 -0.84 11.45
N TYR A 86 -8.62 -1.32 10.72
CA TYR A 86 -9.99 -0.85 10.85
C TYR A 86 -10.50 -0.99 12.29
N ASN A 87 -10.33 -2.17 12.88
CA ASN A 87 -10.78 -2.42 14.25
C ASN A 87 -10.08 -1.52 15.25
N GLU A 88 -8.78 -1.28 15.09
CA GLU A 88 -8.02 -0.41 15.96
C GLU A 88 -8.52 1.03 15.89
N TYR A 89 -8.64 1.58 14.69
CA TYR A 89 -9.05 2.98 14.51
C TYR A 89 -10.51 3.24 14.88
N SER A 90 -11.39 2.30 14.57
CA SER A 90 -12.82 2.46 14.88
C SER A 90 -13.13 2.44 16.38
N VAL A 91 -12.26 1.82 17.19
CA VAL A 91 -12.47 1.70 18.65
C VAL A 91 -11.72 2.78 19.42
N ASN A 92 -10.49 3.09 19.02
CA ASN A 92 -9.56 3.88 19.83
C ASN A 92 -9.40 5.33 19.40
N TYR A 93 -9.96 5.73 18.26
CA TYR A 93 -9.75 7.07 17.70
C TYR A 93 -11.09 7.71 17.30
N ASP A 94 -11.05 9.02 17.07
CA ASP A 94 -12.19 9.76 16.51
C ASP A 94 -12.28 9.43 15.02
N PHE A 95 -12.91 8.32 14.72
CA PHE A 95 -12.92 7.68 13.42
C PHE A 95 -14.21 7.98 12.65
N ASP A 96 -14.10 8.56 11.46
CA ASP A 96 -15.24 8.82 10.57
C ASP A 96 -15.33 7.80 9.45
N SER A 97 -14.23 7.56 8.76
CA SER A 97 -14.23 6.69 7.58
C SER A 97 -12.82 6.20 7.26
N MET A 98 -12.78 5.17 6.43
CA MET A 98 -11.53 4.62 5.90
C MET A 98 -11.61 4.49 4.39
N VAL A 99 -10.52 4.73 3.72
CA VAL A 99 -10.38 4.49 2.29
C VAL A 99 -9.15 3.61 2.06
N PHE A 100 -9.31 2.59 1.22
CA PHE A 100 -8.20 1.77 0.73
C PHE A 100 -7.85 2.26 -0.67
N ALA A 101 -6.67 2.83 -0.82
CA ALA A 101 -6.25 3.49 -2.05
C ALA A 101 -5.27 2.62 -2.82
N ASN A 102 -5.56 2.38 -4.09
CA ASN A 102 -4.73 1.58 -5.00
C ASN A 102 -4.01 2.48 -5.99
N GLY A 103 -2.79 2.12 -6.34
CA GLY A 103 -2.01 2.82 -7.35
C GLY A 103 -2.42 2.50 -8.78
N GLY A 104 -1.72 3.10 -9.74
CA GLY A 104 -2.07 2.99 -11.15
C GLY A 104 -1.83 1.63 -11.80
N ASP A 105 -1.14 0.72 -11.12
CA ASP A 105 -0.90 -0.64 -11.61
C ASP A 105 -2.05 -1.60 -11.27
N VAL A 106 -3.02 -1.16 -10.47
CA VAL A 106 -4.19 -1.95 -10.12
C VAL A 106 -5.38 -1.45 -10.91
N LYS A 107 -6.07 -2.37 -11.60
CA LYS A 107 -7.25 -2.01 -12.40
C LYS A 107 -8.39 -1.56 -11.49
N SER A 108 -9.24 -0.67 -12.02
CA SER A 108 -10.30 0.02 -11.27
C SER A 108 -11.41 -0.86 -10.71
N HIS A 109 -11.31 -2.17 -10.84
CA HIS A 109 -12.31 -3.12 -10.31
C HIS A 109 -11.70 -4.47 -9.96
N GLY A 110 -10.39 -4.49 -9.64
CA GLY A 110 -9.67 -5.76 -9.58
C GLY A 110 -8.72 -5.96 -8.43
N CYS A 111 -8.80 -5.19 -7.35
CA CYS A 111 -7.96 -5.52 -6.19
C CYS A 111 -8.59 -6.66 -5.38
N ASN A 112 -7.71 -7.48 -4.80
CA ASN A 112 -8.14 -8.64 -4.01
C ASN A 112 -8.94 -8.25 -2.77
N GLU A 113 -8.80 -7.01 -2.32
CA GLU A 113 -9.40 -6.51 -1.09
C GLU A 113 -10.76 -5.85 -1.29
N GLU A 114 -11.20 -5.66 -2.53
CA GLU A 114 -12.39 -4.87 -2.86
C GLU A 114 -13.66 -5.39 -2.20
N HIS A 115 -13.87 -6.68 -2.25
CA HIS A 115 -15.07 -7.29 -1.66
C HIS A 115 -15.13 -7.10 -0.14
N PHE A 116 -14.02 -7.32 0.54
CA PHE A 116 -13.93 -7.10 1.98
C PHE A 116 -14.19 -5.63 2.32
N CYS A 117 -13.57 -4.71 1.59
CA CYS A 117 -13.77 -3.28 1.80
C CYS A 117 -15.23 -2.89 1.61
N TYR A 118 -15.87 -3.41 0.57
CA TYR A 118 -17.29 -3.17 0.34
C TYR A 118 -18.15 -3.61 1.54
N LEU A 119 -17.92 -4.81 2.07
CA LEU A 119 -18.66 -5.33 3.22
C LEU A 119 -18.46 -4.50 4.49
N LYS A 120 -17.29 -3.90 4.66
CA LYS A 120 -16.96 -3.06 5.83
C LYS A 120 -17.26 -1.59 5.59
N ARG A 121 -17.79 -1.22 4.43
CA ARG A 121 -18.03 0.17 4.04
C ARG A 121 -16.75 1.00 4.02
N ILE A 122 -15.64 0.36 3.67
CA ILE A 122 -14.37 1.00 3.39
C ILE A 122 -14.39 1.38 1.92
N GLU A 123 -14.22 2.67 1.62
CA GLU A 123 -14.17 3.13 0.25
C GLU A 123 -12.91 2.57 -0.43
N THR A 124 -13.05 2.11 -1.66
CA THR A 124 -11.91 1.65 -2.46
C THR A 124 -11.73 2.60 -3.62
N VAL A 125 -10.54 3.18 -3.75
CA VAL A 125 -10.20 4.08 -4.86
C VAL A 125 -9.01 3.53 -5.63
N TYR A 126 -8.89 3.92 -6.90
CA TYR A 126 -7.91 3.39 -7.83
C TYR A 126 -7.15 4.52 -8.51
N ASN A 127 -6.05 4.16 -9.14
CA ASN A 127 -5.23 5.10 -9.91
C ASN A 127 -4.74 6.30 -9.11
N VAL A 128 -4.47 6.08 -7.84
CA VAL A 128 -3.96 7.13 -6.94
C VAL A 128 -2.50 7.39 -7.27
N GLY A 129 -2.17 8.67 -7.50
CA GLY A 129 -0.84 9.06 -7.98
C GLY A 129 -0.70 9.04 -9.49
N GLY A 130 -1.79 8.75 -10.21
CA GLY A 130 -1.77 8.66 -11.66
C GLY A 130 -1.09 7.39 -12.18
N GLU A 131 -0.82 7.34 -13.47
CA GLU A 131 -0.08 6.24 -14.04
C GLU A 131 1.33 6.19 -13.47
N LYS A 132 1.81 4.98 -13.19
CA LYS A 132 3.18 4.83 -12.71
C LYS A 132 4.15 5.29 -13.78
N THR A 133 4.92 6.32 -13.47
CA THR A 133 5.99 6.77 -14.34
C THR A 133 7.16 5.81 -14.34
N GLN A 134 7.31 5.04 -13.25
CA GLN A 134 8.36 4.04 -13.10
C GLN A 134 7.85 2.84 -12.32
N SER A 135 8.36 1.68 -12.67
CA SER A 135 8.22 0.44 -11.91
C SER A 135 9.55 -0.28 -11.99
N SER A 136 9.77 -1.31 -11.16
CA SER A 136 11.00 -2.11 -11.24
C SER A 136 11.17 -2.71 -12.64
N SER A 137 10.10 -3.15 -13.26
CA SER A 137 10.12 -3.68 -14.63
C SER A 137 10.46 -2.61 -15.66
N ASN A 138 9.90 -1.41 -15.51
CA ASN A 138 10.19 -0.31 -16.43
C ASN A 138 11.63 0.19 -16.31
N LEU A 139 12.19 0.19 -15.12
CA LEU A 139 13.59 0.54 -14.93
C LEU A 139 14.52 -0.43 -15.64
N LEU A 140 14.23 -1.73 -15.57
CA LEU A 140 14.97 -2.75 -16.30
C LEU A 140 14.85 -2.57 -17.80
N LYS A 141 13.67 -2.28 -18.33
CA LYS A 141 13.47 -2.02 -19.75
C LYS A 141 14.25 -0.81 -20.24
N ARG A 142 14.31 0.25 -19.45
CA ARG A 142 15.09 1.45 -19.79
C ARG A 142 16.56 1.16 -19.92
N LYS A 143 17.11 0.34 -19.03
CA LYS A 143 18.53 -0.09 -19.11
C LYS A 143 18.80 -0.86 -20.38
N ASN A 144 17.86 -1.68 -20.83
CA ASN A 144 18.01 -2.52 -22.02
C ASN A 144 17.78 -1.76 -23.32
N SER A 145 17.01 -0.70 -23.29
CA SER A 145 16.63 0.09 -24.49
C SER A 145 17.46 1.35 -24.67
N GLY A 146 18.25 1.67 -23.72
CA GLY A 146 19.00 2.89 -23.72
C GLY A 146 20.45 2.70 -23.80
#